data_35bf987dc9c1a701c5e4e71f19edac2d
#
_entry.id   35bf987dc9c1a701c5e4e71f19edac2d
#
_cell.length_a   1.000
_cell.length_b   1.000
_cell.length_c   1.000
_cell.angle_alpha   90.00
_cell.angle_beta   90.00
_cell.angle_gamma   90.00
#
_symmetry.space_group_name_H-M   'P 1'
#
loop_
_entity.id
_entity.type
_entity.pdbx_description
1 polymer ?
#
loop_
_entity_poly.entity_id
_entity_poly.type
_entity_poly.pdbx_seq_one_letter_code
_entity_poly.pdbx_strand_id
1 'polypeptide(L)'
;MSAVFADSFYWIAFTNVQDLAHERVKSFSHSAKPELICTTEEVLTEYLNYFAAWGPHFRSKAALNIQNMLDNRTVWIVAQTADSFRTGFDLYRARLDKGYSLTDCISMQTMRIEGMTDVLTNDAHFEQEGFRAVLRDR
;
A
#
# COMPACT_ATOMS: atom_id res chain seq x y z
N MET A 1 -8.42 18.23 -1.58
CA MET A 1 -8.03 17.12 -2.46
C MET A 1 -8.24 15.79 -1.76
N SER A 2 -8.93 14.87 -2.42
CA SER A 2 -9.17 13.53 -1.89
C SER A 2 -7.97 12.63 -2.20
N ALA A 3 -7.29 12.16 -1.17
CA ALA A 3 -6.17 11.25 -1.31
C ALA A 3 -6.38 10.01 -0.43
N VAL A 4 -6.00 8.84 -0.96
CA VAL A 4 -6.06 7.58 -0.24
C VAL A 4 -4.70 6.89 -0.35
N PHE A 5 -4.27 6.26 0.74
CA PHE A 5 -3.02 5.51 0.72
C PHE A 5 -3.28 4.08 0.26
N ALA A 6 -2.40 3.55 -0.58
CA ALA A 6 -2.49 2.17 -1.05
C ALA A 6 -1.35 1.34 -0.45
N ASP A 7 -1.74 0.33 0.33
CA ASP A 7 -0.85 -0.68 0.88
C ASP A 7 -0.56 -1.75 -0.19
N SER A 8 0.41 -2.61 0.04
CA SER A 8 0.77 -3.69 -0.89
C SER A 8 -0.41 -4.62 -1.16
N PHE A 9 -1.31 -4.81 -0.19
CA PHE A 9 -2.55 -5.57 -0.37
C PHE A 9 -3.30 -5.13 -1.64
N TYR A 10 -3.46 -3.82 -1.83
CA TYR A 10 -4.19 -3.27 -2.98
C TYR A 10 -3.50 -3.65 -4.30
N TRP A 11 -2.20 -3.41 -4.38
CA TRP A 11 -1.46 -3.68 -5.62
C TRP A 11 -1.35 -5.17 -5.93
N ILE A 12 -1.19 -6.00 -4.90
CA ILE A 12 -1.14 -7.46 -5.05
C ILE A 12 -2.48 -7.98 -5.58
N ALA A 13 -3.58 -7.60 -4.95
CA ALA A 13 -4.90 -8.05 -5.34
C ALA A 13 -5.31 -7.52 -6.73
N PHE A 14 -4.89 -6.31 -7.06
CA PHE A 14 -5.10 -5.74 -8.39
C PHE A 14 -4.39 -6.58 -9.48
N THR A 15 -3.18 -7.04 -9.18
CA THR A 15 -2.32 -7.76 -10.13
C THR A 15 -2.73 -9.21 -10.30
N ASN A 16 -3.09 -9.89 -9.20
CA ASN A 16 -3.40 -11.32 -9.22
C ASN A 16 -4.91 -11.53 -9.28
N VAL A 17 -5.41 -11.90 -10.47
CA VAL A 17 -6.85 -12.10 -10.69
C VAL A 17 -7.42 -13.28 -9.88
N GLN A 18 -6.56 -14.17 -9.37
CA GLN A 18 -6.97 -15.28 -8.50
C GLN A 18 -7.02 -14.89 -7.02
N ASP A 19 -6.57 -13.69 -6.68
CA ASP A 19 -6.64 -13.20 -5.30
C ASP A 19 -8.10 -13.04 -4.88
N LEU A 20 -8.43 -13.47 -3.65
CA LEU A 20 -9.80 -13.40 -3.14
C LEU A 20 -10.34 -11.96 -3.09
N ALA A 21 -9.46 -10.98 -2.98
CA ALA A 21 -9.82 -9.57 -2.94
C ALA A 21 -9.81 -8.89 -4.30
N HIS A 22 -9.49 -9.62 -5.38
CA HIS A 22 -9.32 -9.00 -6.71
C HIS A 22 -10.58 -8.25 -7.15
N GLU A 23 -11.74 -8.86 -7.06
CA GLU A 23 -12.99 -8.22 -7.50
C GLU A 23 -13.34 -7.00 -6.64
N ARG A 24 -13.07 -7.06 -5.34
CA ARG A 24 -13.31 -5.94 -4.43
C ARG A 24 -12.41 -4.75 -4.77
N VAL A 25 -11.13 -5.01 -5.06
CA VAL A 25 -10.16 -4.00 -5.47
C VAL A 25 -10.55 -3.40 -6.82
N LYS A 26 -10.92 -4.25 -7.77
CA LYS A 26 -11.34 -3.83 -9.11
C LYS A 26 -12.59 -2.94 -9.04
N SER A 27 -13.58 -3.33 -8.25
CA SER A 27 -14.79 -2.53 -8.04
C SER A 27 -14.45 -1.17 -7.45
N PHE A 28 -13.57 -1.13 -6.46
CA PHE A 28 -13.14 0.13 -5.86
C PHE A 28 -12.47 1.03 -6.91
N SER A 29 -11.56 0.51 -7.71
CA SER A 29 -10.83 1.30 -8.69
C SER A 29 -11.76 1.88 -9.76
N HIS A 30 -12.87 1.21 -10.07
CA HIS A 30 -13.83 1.67 -11.06
C HIS A 30 -14.86 2.65 -10.50
N SER A 31 -15.31 2.47 -9.26
CA SER A 31 -16.43 3.22 -8.69
C SER A 31 -16.02 4.41 -7.82
N ALA A 32 -14.97 4.27 -7.02
CA ALA A 32 -14.58 5.31 -6.07
C ALA A 32 -13.73 6.42 -6.70
N LYS A 33 -12.92 6.10 -7.69
CA LYS A 33 -12.08 7.04 -8.47
C LYS A 33 -11.46 8.14 -7.62
N PRO A 34 -10.60 7.80 -6.63
CA PRO A 34 -9.98 8.83 -5.82
C PRO A 34 -9.12 9.76 -6.69
N GLU A 35 -9.03 11.04 -6.31
CA GLU A 35 -8.23 12.00 -7.06
C GLU A 35 -6.75 11.66 -7.05
N LEU A 36 -6.27 11.09 -5.94
CA LEU A 36 -4.86 10.76 -5.76
C LEU A 36 -4.74 9.48 -4.94
N ILE A 37 -3.97 8.53 -5.47
CA ILE A 37 -3.56 7.35 -4.72
C ILE A 37 -2.10 7.55 -4.35
N CYS A 38 -1.84 7.53 -3.05
CA CYS A 38 -0.48 7.66 -2.52
C CYS A 38 0.04 6.29 -2.11
N THR A 39 1.29 6.02 -2.41
CA THR A 39 1.99 4.84 -1.91
C THR A 39 3.46 5.23 -1.66
N THR A 40 4.26 4.28 -1.22
CA THR A 40 5.69 4.52 -0.97
C THR A 40 6.54 3.56 -1.78
N GLU A 41 7.81 3.89 -1.97
CA GLU A 41 8.76 2.97 -2.58
C GLU A 41 8.91 1.69 -1.74
N GLU A 42 8.83 1.80 -0.41
CA GLU A 42 8.89 0.64 0.48
C GLU A 42 7.74 -0.33 0.21
N VAL A 43 6.52 0.19 0.03
CA VAL A 43 5.36 -0.63 -0.34
C VAL A 43 5.59 -1.30 -1.69
N LEU A 44 6.13 -0.57 -2.66
CA LEU A 44 6.42 -1.14 -3.99
C LEU A 44 7.51 -2.20 -3.95
N THR A 45 8.49 -2.04 -3.06
CA THR A 45 9.50 -3.08 -2.80
C THR A 45 8.83 -4.35 -2.26
N GLU A 46 7.95 -4.21 -1.28
CA GLU A 46 7.19 -5.33 -0.71
C GLU A 46 6.34 -6.02 -1.79
N TYR A 47 5.68 -5.24 -2.62
CA TYR A 47 4.88 -5.73 -3.74
C TYR A 47 5.72 -6.55 -4.74
N LEU A 48 6.86 -6.04 -5.18
CA LEU A 48 7.74 -6.77 -6.09
C LEU A 48 8.32 -8.02 -5.44
N ASN A 49 8.65 -7.94 -4.16
CA ASN A 49 9.17 -9.10 -3.42
C ASN A 49 8.11 -10.19 -3.29
N TYR A 50 6.86 -9.82 -3.16
CA TYR A 50 5.75 -10.78 -3.10
C TYR A 50 5.72 -11.67 -4.34
N PHE A 51 5.91 -11.09 -5.53
CA PHE A 51 5.89 -11.84 -6.79
C PHE A 51 7.26 -12.36 -7.21
N ALA A 52 8.31 -12.16 -6.42
CA ALA A 52 9.68 -12.46 -6.84
C ALA A 52 9.89 -13.90 -7.31
N ALA A 53 9.23 -14.87 -6.66
CA ALA A 53 9.37 -16.29 -6.96
C ALA A 53 8.20 -16.87 -7.77
N TRP A 54 7.32 -16.01 -8.30
CA TRP A 54 6.11 -16.47 -9.02
C TRP A 54 6.34 -16.73 -10.51
N GLY A 55 7.57 -16.58 -10.99
CA GLY A 55 7.92 -16.82 -12.39
C GLY A 55 7.81 -15.60 -13.27
N PRO A 56 8.27 -15.73 -14.55
CA PRO A 56 8.40 -14.56 -15.44
C PRO A 56 7.09 -13.84 -15.75
N HIS A 57 5.99 -14.56 -15.83
CA HIS A 57 4.69 -13.96 -16.13
C HIS A 57 4.28 -12.93 -15.07
N PHE A 58 4.27 -13.34 -13.79
CA PHE A 58 3.89 -12.43 -12.71
C PHE A 58 4.94 -11.35 -12.46
N ARG A 59 6.20 -11.69 -12.61
CA ARG A 59 7.27 -10.69 -12.47
C ARG A 59 7.14 -9.61 -13.54
N SER A 60 6.88 -9.98 -14.79
CA SER A 60 6.63 -9.03 -15.87
C SER A 60 5.42 -8.16 -15.62
N LYS A 61 4.34 -8.79 -15.16
CA LYS A 61 3.07 -8.09 -14.88
C LYS A 61 3.26 -7.06 -13.77
N ALA A 62 3.94 -7.44 -12.70
CA ALA A 62 4.21 -6.55 -11.58
C ALA A 62 5.12 -5.39 -12.00
N ALA A 63 6.17 -5.67 -12.77
CA ALA A 63 7.07 -4.64 -13.28
C ALA A 63 6.34 -3.64 -14.18
N LEU A 64 5.48 -4.13 -15.07
CA LEU A 64 4.68 -3.27 -15.95
C LEU A 64 3.72 -2.38 -15.14
N ASN A 65 3.11 -2.93 -14.10
CA ASN A 65 2.24 -2.14 -13.23
C ASN A 65 3.00 -0.99 -12.57
N ILE A 66 4.20 -1.23 -12.10
CA ILE A 66 5.02 -0.15 -11.52
C ILE A 66 5.36 0.89 -12.59
N GLN A 67 5.72 0.47 -13.79
CA GLN A 67 6.00 1.41 -14.86
C GLN A 67 4.78 2.29 -15.14
N ASN A 68 3.59 1.70 -15.16
CA ASN A 68 2.35 2.44 -15.34
C ASN A 68 2.08 3.41 -14.19
N MET A 69 2.38 3.02 -12.94
CA MET A 69 2.25 3.91 -11.79
C MET A 69 3.17 5.12 -11.90
N LEU A 70 4.41 4.91 -12.35
CA LEU A 70 5.38 5.99 -12.52
C LEU A 70 4.92 7.03 -13.55
N ASP A 71 4.17 6.57 -14.55
CA ASP A 71 3.67 7.42 -15.63
C ASP A 71 2.29 8.00 -15.34
N ASN A 72 1.65 7.63 -14.23
CA ASN A 72 0.28 8.02 -13.92
C ASN A 72 0.25 9.18 -12.92
N ARG A 73 -0.29 10.32 -13.34
CA ARG A 73 -0.38 11.54 -12.51
C ARG A 73 -1.31 11.39 -11.29
N THR A 74 -2.18 10.39 -11.29
CA THR A 74 -3.08 10.15 -10.14
C THR A 74 -2.46 9.25 -9.09
N VAL A 75 -1.22 8.77 -9.31
CA VAL A 75 -0.46 7.97 -8.36
C VAL A 75 0.74 8.76 -7.88
N TRP A 76 0.81 8.98 -6.58
CA TRP A 76 1.93 9.65 -5.93
C TRP A 76 2.77 8.63 -5.19
N ILE A 77 4.01 8.44 -5.63
CA ILE A 77 4.95 7.51 -5.01
C ILE A 77 5.93 8.32 -4.18
N VAL A 78 5.84 8.16 -2.87
CA VAL A 78 6.75 8.82 -1.92
C VAL A 78 8.08 8.07 -1.93
N ALA A 79 9.16 8.79 -2.21
CA ALA A 79 10.50 8.19 -2.25
C ALA A 79 10.95 7.75 -0.86
N GLN A 80 11.61 6.58 -0.78
CA GLN A 80 12.22 6.14 0.45
C GLN A 80 13.42 7.03 0.79
N THR A 81 13.62 7.27 2.09
CA THR A 81 14.70 8.09 2.59
C THR A 81 15.24 7.49 3.88
N ALA A 82 16.40 7.97 4.34
CA ALA A 82 16.89 7.61 5.68
C ALA A 82 15.86 8.01 6.74
N ASP A 83 15.18 9.14 6.57
CA ASP A 83 14.15 9.59 7.50
C ASP A 83 12.91 8.72 7.49
N SER A 84 12.47 8.23 6.34
CA SER A 84 11.31 7.33 6.30
C SER A 84 11.60 6.02 7.05
N PHE A 85 12.81 5.49 6.92
CA PHE A 85 13.24 4.33 7.68
C PHE A 85 13.21 4.61 9.18
N ARG A 86 13.82 5.72 9.61
CA ARG A 86 13.92 6.06 11.05
C ARG A 86 12.56 6.31 11.67
N THR A 87 11.70 7.04 10.97
CA THR A 87 10.36 7.38 11.46
C THR A 87 9.52 6.09 11.60
N GLY A 88 9.61 5.21 10.62
CA GLY A 88 8.95 3.90 10.69
C GLY A 88 9.51 3.03 11.81
N PHE A 89 10.82 3.01 11.97
CA PHE A 89 11.46 2.26 13.04
C PHE A 89 11.08 2.78 14.42
N ASP A 90 10.91 4.08 14.58
CA ASP A 90 10.46 4.67 15.85
C ASP A 90 9.07 4.12 16.22
N LEU A 91 8.15 4.02 15.27
CA LEU A 91 6.84 3.44 15.52
C LEU A 91 6.94 1.94 15.81
N TYR A 92 7.73 1.22 15.04
CA TYR A 92 7.96 -0.21 15.25
C TYR A 92 8.41 -0.47 16.68
N ARG A 93 9.38 0.29 17.14
CA ARG A 93 9.95 0.20 18.49
C ARG A 93 8.94 0.59 19.57
N ALA A 94 8.04 1.52 19.26
CA ALA A 94 7.00 1.99 20.20
C ALA A 94 5.80 1.03 20.27
N ARG A 95 5.71 0.04 19.40
CA ARG A 95 4.58 -0.90 19.32
C ARG A 95 5.05 -2.35 19.35
N LEU A 96 5.88 -2.70 20.33
CA LEU A 96 6.46 -4.04 20.44
C LEU A 96 5.41 -5.13 20.67
N ASP A 97 4.23 -4.77 21.14
CA ASP A 97 3.11 -5.67 21.35
C ASP A 97 2.25 -5.90 20.10
N LYS A 98 2.53 -5.16 19.03
CA LYS A 98 1.77 -5.27 17.78
C LYS A 98 2.53 -6.09 16.75
N GLY A 99 1.80 -6.66 15.78
CA GLY A 99 2.40 -7.43 14.69
C GLY A 99 2.69 -6.61 13.44
N TYR A 100 2.88 -5.31 13.58
CA TYR A 100 3.15 -4.44 12.44
C TYR A 100 4.51 -4.78 11.82
N SER A 101 4.56 -4.90 10.49
CA SER A 101 5.84 -4.94 9.78
C SER A 101 6.46 -3.54 9.78
N LEU A 102 7.76 -3.47 9.46
CA LEU A 102 8.40 -2.15 9.30
C LEU A 102 7.76 -1.38 8.15
N THR A 103 7.41 -2.06 7.06
CA THR A 103 6.70 -1.42 5.93
C THR A 103 5.37 -0.82 6.39
N ASP A 104 4.60 -1.55 7.22
CA ASP A 104 3.37 -1.01 7.82
C ASP A 104 3.65 0.26 8.60
N CYS A 105 4.68 0.24 9.44
CA CYS A 105 5.04 1.40 10.27
C CYS A 105 5.45 2.60 9.42
N ILE A 106 6.21 2.37 8.35
CA ILE A 106 6.59 3.44 7.42
C ILE A 106 5.34 4.00 6.73
N SER A 107 4.44 3.14 6.29
CA SER A 107 3.18 3.56 5.67
C SER A 107 2.33 4.41 6.63
N MET A 108 2.17 3.95 7.87
CA MET A 108 1.41 4.67 8.89
C MET A 108 1.98 6.05 9.18
N GLN A 109 3.30 6.15 9.31
CA GLN A 109 3.95 7.44 9.57
C GLN A 109 3.85 8.37 8.35
N THR A 110 3.97 7.82 7.15
CA THR A 110 3.77 8.58 5.91
C THR A 110 2.35 9.15 5.87
N MET A 111 1.36 8.34 6.17
CA MET A 111 -0.03 8.78 6.22
C MET A 111 -0.23 9.93 7.22
N ARG A 112 0.38 9.82 8.41
CA ARG A 112 0.28 10.87 9.44
C ARG A 112 0.92 12.17 8.98
N ILE A 113 2.11 12.08 8.41
CA ILE A 113 2.84 13.27 7.93
C ILE A 113 2.04 13.97 6.82
N GLU A 114 1.43 13.20 5.93
CA GLU A 114 0.70 13.74 4.78
C GLU A 114 -0.79 13.99 5.07
N GLY A 115 -1.25 13.72 6.29
CA GLY A 115 -2.64 14.00 6.69
C GLY A 115 -3.67 13.08 6.07
N MET A 116 -3.30 11.83 5.77
CA MET A 116 -4.23 10.85 5.20
C MET A 116 -4.82 9.96 6.30
N THR A 117 -6.09 9.60 6.15
CA THR A 117 -6.80 8.73 7.09
C THR A 117 -7.28 7.42 6.47
N ASP A 118 -7.53 7.41 5.17
CA ASP A 118 -8.06 6.23 4.46
C ASP A 118 -6.94 5.43 3.81
N VAL A 119 -6.97 4.11 3.98
CA VAL A 119 -5.97 3.21 3.42
C VAL A 119 -6.64 2.03 2.71
N LEU A 120 -6.14 1.72 1.51
CA LEU A 120 -6.60 0.61 0.68
C LEU A 120 -5.94 -0.67 1.15
N THR A 121 -6.50 -1.26 2.20
CA THR A 121 -6.01 -2.49 2.80
C THR A 121 -7.14 -3.27 3.45
N ASN A 122 -6.92 -4.57 3.63
CA ASN A 122 -7.75 -5.43 4.47
C ASN A 122 -7.11 -5.69 5.83
N ASP A 123 -5.97 -5.07 6.13
CA ASP A 123 -5.19 -5.34 7.33
C ASP A 123 -5.73 -4.56 8.53
N ALA A 124 -6.15 -5.30 9.57
CA ALA A 124 -6.65 -4.71 10.81
C ALA A 124 -5.59 -3.89 11.55
N HIS A 125 -4.30 -4.07 11.26
CA HIS A 125 -3.23 -3.31 11.91
C HIS A 125 -3.41 -1.80 11.71
N PHE A 126 -3.84 -1.38 10.51
CA PHE A 126 -4.07 0.04 10.25
C PHE A 126 -5.21 0.60 11.11
N GLU A 127 -6.26 -0.19 11.31
CA GLU A 127 -7.38 0.21 12.19
C GLU A 127 -6.93 0.36 13.64
N GLN A 128 -6.00 -0.49 14.10
CA GLN A 128 -5.46 -0.40 15.46
C GLN A 128 -4.70 0.91 15.69
N GLU A 129 -4.16 1.53 14.64
CA GLU A 129 -3.46 2.82 14.71
C GLU A 129 -4.36 4.01 14.37
N GLY A 130 -5.66 3.79 14.24
CA GLY A 130 -6.63 4.87 14.03
C GLY A 130 -6.93 5.24 12.59
N PHE A 131 -6.42 4.47 11.63
CA PHE A 131 -6.72 4.69 10.21
C PHE A 131 -7.98 3.93 9.80
N ARG A 132 -8.58 4.34 8.68
CA ARG A 132 -9.74 3.67 8.14
C ARG A 132 -9.32 2.73 7.01
N ALA A 133 -9.44 1.42 7.24
CA ALA A 133 -9.15 0.39 6.24
C ALA A 133 -10.40 0.21 5.36
N VAL A 134 -10.38 0.76 4.14
CA VAL A 134 -11.58 0.83 3.29
C VAL A 134 -11.87 -0.46 2.53
N LEU A 135 -10.95 -1.42 2.53
CA LEU A 135 -11.14 -2.70 1.85
C LEU A 135 -11.25 -3.88 2.82
N ARG A 136 -11.62 -3.61 4.06
CA ARG A 136 -11.84 -4.67 5.06
C ARG A 136 -12.91 -5.65 4.57
N ASP A 137 -12.62 -6.92 4.78
CA ASP A 137 -13.56 -8.02 4.54
C ASP A 137 -14.47 -8.12 5.78
N ARG A 138 -15.68 -7.62 5.67
CA ARG A 138 -16.62 -7.52 6.80
C ARG A 138 -17.83 -8.43 6.63
#